data_ba6382070a8b6393ceed8e7294bd54b7
#
_entry.id   ba6382070a8b6393ceed8e7294bd54b7
#
_cell.length_a   1.000
_cell.length_b   1.000
_cell.length_c   1.000
_cell.angle_alpha   90.00
_cell.angle_beta   90.00
_cell.angle_gamma   90.00
#
_symmetry.space_group_name_H-M   'P 1'
#
loop_
_entity.id
_entity.type
_entity.pdbx_description
1 polymer ?
#
loop_
_entity_poly.entity_id
_entity_poly.type
_entity_poly.pdbx_seq_one_letter_code
_entity_poly.pdbx_strand_id
1 'polypeptide(L)'
;MEIIDGQFHEPSPPKELDPKFDADVKTLVDVEIAREALDCVGVDRALAFADQRFIDACVARYPDRFAGVAVFDHMADDLEDQIAAYRSKPGCLAGRNLVGNAATAELRPEFNEGKFDRYWAYAEKHDLPLFFSTHGWAAVMSAVAERHPNLTMIIDHLGISQSPVSPPRPDPWDRLDGLLGLAKYPNVNVKLCGVPLLSSQGYPYKDTWPHLHQVFDAFGAERILWASDFTRMRWLPTLSSGGGGTRFAPFKDWKYYSDCLSYLRDTDQISESDKEWVFAKTVRRVLRWND
;
A
#
# COMPACT_ATOMS: atom_id res chain seq x y z
N MET A 1 -3.73 21.73 2.21
CA MET A 1 -4.03 20.50 1.44
C MET A 1 -4.09 19.35 2.42
N GLU A 2 -5.15 18.57 2.38
CA GLU A 2 -5.24 17.32 3.15
C GLU A 2 -4.24 16.28 2.61
N ILE A 3 -3.66 15.47 3.50
CA ILE A 3 -2.71 14.41 3.16
C ILE A 3 -3.18 13.11 3.81
N ILE A 4 -3.45 12.11 2.98
CA ILE A 4 -3.85 10.77 3.40
C ILE A 4 -2.78 9.77 2.99
N ASP A 5 -2.17 9.07 3.95
CA ASP A 5 -1.23 7.99 3.66
C ASP A 5 -1.98 6.72 3.25
N GLY A 6 -1.84 6.31 2.02
CA GLY A 6 -2.50 5.16 1.44
C GLY A 6 -1.98 3.80 1.91
N GLN A 7 -0.98 3.74 2.80
CA GLN A 7 -0.51 2.49 3.43
C GLN A 7 0.37 2.73 4.64
N PHE A 8 -0.12 2.30 5.78
CA PHE A 8 0.59 2.31 7.05
C PHE A 8 0.42 0.97 7.76
N HIS A 9 1.51 0.33 8.11
CA HIS A 9 1.51 -0.93 8.89
C HIS A 9 1.79 -0.67 10.35
N GLU A 10 1.59 -1.68 11.20
CA GLU A 10 2.01 -1.64 12.59
C GLU A 10 3.50 -1.26 12.71
N PRO A 11 3.84 -0.29 13.57
CA PRO A 11 5.21 0.22 13.68
C PRO A 11 6.19 -0.75 14.32
N SER A 12 5.71 -1.65 15.17
CA SER A 12 6.56 -2.61 15.88
C SER A 12 6.71 -3.92 15.13
N PRO A 13 7.89 -4.55 15.17
CA PRO A 13 8.08 -5.89 14.61
C PRO A 13 7.16 -6.90 15.30
N PRO A 14 6.48 -7.79 14.54
CA PRO A 14 5.51 -8.74 15.10
C PRO A 14 6.12 -9.74 16.11
N LYS A 15 7.44 -9.96 16.09
CA LYS A 15 8.10 -11.08 16.79
C LYS A 15 9.07 -10.70 17.89
N GLU A 16 9.33 -9.41 18.13
CA GLU A 16 10.48 -8.98 18.95
C GLU A 16 10.10 -8.18 20.19
N LEU A 17 8.83 -8.02 20.47
CA LEU A 17 8.43 -7.49 21.77
C LEU A 17 8.65 -8.56 22.84
N ASP A 18 9.21 -8.11 23.97
CA ASP A 18 9.35 -8.91 25.18
C ASP A 18 8.05 -9.76 25.35
N PRO A 19 8.14 -11.11 25.42
CA PRO A 19 6.99 -11.98 25.63
C PRO A 19 6.17 -11.63 26.88
N LYS A 20 6.65 -10.70 27.70
CA LYS A 20 5.91 -10.11 28.82
C LYS A 20 4.86 -9.07 28.41
N PHE A 21 4.91 -8.55 27.18
CA PHE A 21 3.85 -7.66 26.72
C PHE A 21 2.68 -8.46 26.21
N ASP A 22 1.52 -8.23 26.81
CA ASP A 22 0.24 -8.66 26.29
C ASP A 22 0.05 -8.13 24.86
N ALA A 23 -0.51 -8.96 23.98
CA ALA A 23 -0.75 -8.62 22.58
C ALA A 23 -1.66 -7.38 22.44
N ASP A 24 -2.62 -7.19 23.35
CA ASP A 24 -3.53 -6.05 23.34
C ASP A 24 -2.78 -4.75 23.72
N VAL A 25 -1.90 -4.82 24.72
CA VAL A 25 -1.05 -3.68 25.10
C VAL A 25 -0.12 -3.29 23.96
N LYS A 26 0.49 -4.28 23.29
CA LYS A 26 1.31 -4.05 22.09
C LYS A 26 0.52 -3.31 21.02
N THR A 27 -0.66 -3.81 20.69
CA THR A 27 -1.51 -3.21 19.66
C THR A 27 -1.85 -1.75 19.99
N LEU A 28 -2.18 -1.44 21.24
CA LEU A 28 -2.46 -0.07 21.67
C LEU A 28 -1.23 0.84 21.56
N VAL A 29 -0.04 0.34 21.91
CA VAL A 29 1.22 1.08 21.74
C VAL A 29 1.49 1.35 20.27
N ASP A 30 1.28 0.37 19.39
CA ASP A 30 1.45 0.54 17.95
C ASP A 30 0.51 1.60 17.36
N VAL A 31 -0.73 1.66 17.83
CA VAL A 31 -1.71 2.68 17.42
C VAL A 31 -1.25 4.08 17.83
N GLU A 32 -0.75 4.25 19.07
CA GLU A 32 -0.25 5.55 19.52
C GLU A 32 1.00 5.99 18.73
N ILE A 33 1.95 5.07 18.51
CA ILE A 33 3.15 5.35 17.69
C ILE A 33 2.75 5.73 16.25
N ALA A 34 1.77 5.03 15.68
CA ALA A 34 1.26 5.33 14.35
C ALA A 34 0.68 6.76 14.28
N ARG A 35 -0.19 7.13 15.24
CA ARG A 35 -0.76 8.47 15.33
C ARG A 35 0.33 9.54 15.46
N GLU A 36 1.29 9.33 16.38
CA GLU A 36 2.40 10.27 16.57
C GLU A 36 3.27 10.42 15.32
N ALA A 37 3.50 9.32 14.59
CA ALA A 37 4.26 9.37 13.34
C ALA A 37 3.55 10.21 12.26
N LEU A 38 2.22 10.11 12.14
CA LEU A 38 1.44 10.96 11.24
C LEU A 38 1.58 12.44 11.65
N ASP A 39 1.40 12.73 12.94
CA ASP A 39 1.46 14.10 13.48
C ASP A 39 2.84 14.74 13.24
N CYS A 40 3.93 13.97 13.41
CA CYS A 40 5.30 14.44 13.22
C CYS A 40 5.61 14.95 11.81
N VAL A 41 4.94 14.41 10.77
CA VAL A 41 5.19 14.77 9.37
C VAL A 41 4.05 15.57 8.74
N GLY A 42 2.97 15.79 9.48
CA GLY A 42 1.81 16.55 9.02
C GLY A 42 0.92 15.76 8.05
N VAL A 43 0.76 14.46 8.30
CA VAL A 43 -0.20 13.60 7.60
C VAL A 43 -1.51 13.58 8.40
N ASP A 44 -2.62 13.88 7.73
CA ASP A 44 -3.92 14.02 8.39
C ASP A 44 -4.55 12.66 8.70
N ARG A 45 -4.47 11.71 7.77
CA ARG A 45 -5.12 10.39 7.87
C ARG A 45 -4.25 9.29 7.27
N ALA A 46 -4.53 8.03 7.62
CA ALA A 46 -3.85 6.89 7.02
C ALA A 46 -4.77 5.66 6.87
N LEU A 47 -4.46 4.83 5.88
CA LEU A 47 -5.02 3.49 5.75
C LEU A 47 -4.15 2.51 6.53
N ALA A 48 -4.73 1.87 7.56
CA ALA A 48 -4.10 0.81 8.32
C ALA A 48 -4.17 -0.52 7.55
N PHE A 49 -3.03 -1.19 7.41
CA PHE A 49 -2.85 -2.41 6.64
C PHE A 49 -2.34 -3.57 7.49
N ALA A 50 -2.59 -4.78 7.04
CA ALA A 50 -2.04 -6.07 7.41
C ALA A 50 -2.63 -6.71 8.67
N ASP A 51 -2.21 -6.39 9.87
CA ASP A 51 -2.71 -7.05 11.08
C ASP A 51 -4.13 -6.57 11.41
N GLN A 52 -5.08 -7.50 11.49
CA GLN A 52 -6.48 -7.16 11.72
C GLN A 52 -6.70 -6.53 13.10
N ARG A 53 -5.94 -6.91 14.12
CA ARG A 53 -6.05 -6.31 15.45
C ARG A 53 -5.59 -4.86 15.44
N PHE A 54 -4.50 -4.58 14.73
CA PHE A 54 -4.01 -3.21 14.55
C PHE A 54 -5.01 -2.36 13.79
N ILE A 55 -5.59 -2.89 12.70
CA ILE A 55 -6.62 -2.20 11.92
C ILE A 55 -7.82 -1.86 12.82
N ASP A 56 -8.37 -2.85 13.52
CA ASP A 56 -9.55 -2.68 14.36
C ASP A 56 -9.28 -1.67 15.48
N ALA A 57 -8.11 -1.72 16.10
CA ALA A 57 -7.70 -0.80 17.16
C ALA A 57 -7.50 0.64 16.64
N CYS A 58 -6.89 0.83 15.47
CA CYS A 58 -6.75 2.14 14.83
C CYS A 58 -8.11 2.77 14.55
N VAL A 59 -9.01 2.03 13.91
CA VAL A 59 -10.35 2.51 13.54
C VAL A 59 -11.22 2.78 14.77
N ALA A 60 -11.14 1.92 15.79
CA ALA A 60 -11.92 2.11 17.02
C ALA A 60 -11.46 3.32 17.84
N ARG A 61 -10.14 3.56 17.91
CA ARG A 61 -9.56 4.60 18.76
C ARG A 61 -9.51 5.97 18.10
N TYR A 62 -9.24 6.01 16.80
CA TYR A 62 -9.09 7.24 16.01
C TYR A 62 -9.82 7.12 14.67
N PRO A 63 -11.18 7.02 14.67
CA PRO A 63 -11.97 6.80 13.46
C PRO A 63 -11.89 7.95 12.46
N ASP A 64 -11.54 9.14 12.91
CA ASP A 64 -11.29 10.33 12.10
C ASP A 64 -9.89 10.37 11.48
N ARG A 65 -8.98 9.51 11.95
CA ARG A 65 -7.57 9.46 11.50
C ARG A 65 -7.25 8.20 10.70
N PHE A 66 -7.89 7.09 11.00
CA PHE A 66 -7.58 5.79 10.39
C PHE A 66 -8.79 5.12 9.76
N ALA A 67 -8.54 4.45 8.65
CA ALA A 67 -9.46 3.49 8.05
C ALA A 67 -8.72 2.20 7.72
N GLY A 68 -9.46 1.09 7.59
CA GLY A 68 -8.89 -0.24 7.48
C GLY A 68 -8.87 -0.80 6.05
N VAL A 69 -7.81 -1.56 5.76
CA VAL A 69 -7.68 -2.39 4.56
C VAL A 69 -7.33 -3.82 5.00
N ALA A 70 -8.31 -4.72 4.95
CA ALA A 70 -8.17 -6.09 5.43
C ALA A 70 -7.59 -7.04 4.38
N VAL A 71 -6.94 -8.10 4.86
CA VAL A 71 -6.58 -9.25 4.04
C VAL A 71 -7.55 -10.39 4.36
N PHE A 72 -8.25 -10.88 3.33
CA PHE A 72 -9.16 -12.01 3.46
C PHE A 72 -8.50 -13.31 3.01
N ASP A 73 -8.85 -14.41 3.68
CA ASP A 73 -8.53 -15.74 3.16
C ASP A 73 -9.47 -16.04 1.97
N HIS A 74 -8.94 -15.95 0.77
CA HIS A 74 -9.70 -16.21 -0.46
C HIS A 74 -10.20 -17.65 -0.57
N MET A 75 -9.69 -18.57 0.26
CA MET A 75 -10.12 -19.97 0.31
C MET A 75 -11.20 -20.24 1.36
N ALA A 76 -11.50 -19.29 2.25
CA ALA A 76 -12.49 -19.46 3.30
C ALA A 76 -13.89 -19.77 2.72
N ASP A 77 -14.61 -20.71 3.30
CA ASP A 77 -15.95 -21.12 2.82
C ASP A 77 -16.96 -19.98 2.95
N ASP A 78 -16.83 -19.15 3.99
CA ASP A 78 -17.68 -17.99 4.32
C ASP A 78 -17.12 -16.65 3.83
N LEU A 79 -16.24 -16.67 2.83
CA LEU A 79 -15.57 -15.46 2.32
C LEU A 79 -16.55 -14.33 1.96
N GLU A 80 -17.67 -14.65 1.32
CA GLU A 80 -18.66 -13.65 0.96
C GLU A 80 -19.25 -12.95 2.17
N ASP A 81 -19.62 -13.73 3.20
CA ASP A 81 -20.18 -13.21 4.46
C ASP A 81 -19.16 -12.35 5.20
N GLN A 82 -17.87 -12.76 5.20
CA GLN A 82 -16.78 -11.97 5.78
C GLN A 82 -16.64 -10.60 5.07
N ILE A 83 -16.68 -10.58 3.74
CA ILE A 83 -16.60 -9.35 2.94
C ILE A 83 -17.79 -8.45 3.24
N ALA A 84 -19.03 -9.00 3.23
CA ALA A 84 -20.25 -8.25 3.51
C ALA A 84 -20.22 -7.66 4.93
N ALA A 85 -19.84 -8.46 5.92
CA ALA A 85 -19.72 -8.03 7.30
C ALA A 85 -18.65 -6.95 7.49
N TYR A 86 -17.48 -7.09 6.84
CA TYR A 86 -16.42 -6.10 6.89
C TYR A 86 -16.88 -4.77 6.27
N ARG A 87 -17.47 -4.83 5.07
CA ARG A 87 -17.91 -3.63 4.34
C ARG A 87 -19.03 -2.85 5.06
N SER A 88 -19.78 -3.53 5.92
CA SER A 88 -20.86 -2.87 6.72
C SER A 88 -20.34 -2.07 7.91
N LYS A 89 -19.07 -2.25 8.31
CA LYS A 89 -18.48 -1.57 9.47
C LYS A 89 -17.93 -0.19 9.08
N PRO A 90 -18.17 0.86 9.87
CA PRO A 90 -17.52 2.16 9.66
C PRO A 90 -16.00 2.05 9.65
N GLY A 91 -15.35 2.77 8.75
CA GLY A 91 -13.89 2.77 8.62
C GLY A 91 -13.26 1.52 7.97
N CYS A 92 -14.04 0.48 7.64
CA CYS A 92 -13.57 -0.71 6.93
C CYS A 92 -13.79 -0.50 5.42
N LEU A 93 -12.78 0.01 4.71
CA LEU A 93 -12.98 0.61 3.40
C LEU A 93 -12.62 -0.29 2.23
N ALA A 94 -11.62 -1.17 2.37
CA ALA A 94 -11.08 -1.94 1.26
C ALA A 94 -10.53 -3.29 1.71
N GLY A 95 -10.34 -4.18 0.74
CA GLY A 95 -9.58 -5.42 0.91
C GLY A 95 -8.23 -5.36 0.22
N ARG A 96 -7.33 -6.29 0.55
CA ARG A 96 -6.05 -6.49 -0.13
C ARG A 96 -5.94 -7.90 -0.65
N ASN A 97 -5.57 -8.04 -1.91
CA ASN A 97 -5.31 -9.31 -2.56
C ASN A 97 -3.82 -9.45 -2.91
N LEU A 98 -3.17 -10.46 -2.36
CA LEU A 98 -1.75 -10.76 -2.57
C LEU A 98 -1.63 -11.72 -3.76
N VAL A 99 -1.59 -11.20 -4.98
CA VAL A 99 -1.51 -11.96 -6.24
C VAL A 99 -0.08 -12.43 -6.50
N GLY A 100 0.90 -11.58 -6.20
CA GLY A 100 2.32 -11.91 -6.27
C GLY A 100 2.89 -12.34 -4.93
N ASN A 101 3.96 -13.11 -4.98
CA ASN A 101 4.77 -13.45 -3.81
C ASN A 101 5.92 -12.44 -3.67
N ALA A 102 5.97 -11.72 -2.57
CA ALA A 102 6.99 -10.71 -2.32
C ALA A 102 8.40 -11.31 -2.31
N ALA A 103 8.58 -12.47 -1.67
CA ALA A 103 9.90 -13.08 -1.48
C ALA A 103 10.52 -13.63 -2.76
N THR A 104 9.71 -14.08 -3.71
CA THR A 104 10.19 -14.68 -4.97
C THR A 104 9.98 -13.76 -6.18
N ALA A 105 9.15 -12.73 -6.05
CA ALA A 105 8.67 -11.89 -7.15
C ALA A 105 7.99 -12.70 -8.27
N GLU A 106 7.30 -13.76 -7.92
CA GLU A 106 6.54 -14.63 -8.81
C GLU A 106 5.03 -14.50 -8.55
N LEU A 107 4.22 -14.88 -9.52
CA LEU A 107 2.79 -15.05 -9.28
C LEU A 107 2.55 -16.22 -8.33
N ARG A 108 1.58 -16.09 -7.46
CA ARG A 108 1.14 -17.19 -6.62
C ARG A 108 0.45 -18.26 -7.50
N PRO A 109 0.68 -19.56 -7.24
CA PRO A 109 0.05 -20.65 -8.00
C PRO A 109 -1.47 -20.50 -8.08
N GLU A 110 -2.09 -20.05 -7.00
CA GLU A 110 -3.53 -19.85 -6.86
C GLU A 110 -4.10 -18.90 -7.93
N PHE A 111 -3.28 -17.97 -8.45
CA PHE A 111 -3.69 -17.07 -9.54
C PHE A 111 -3.96 -17.88 -10.81
N ASN A 112 -3.03 -18.74 -11.22
CA ASN A 112 -3.15 -19.55 -12.43
C ASN A 112 -4.23 -20.63 -12.31
N GLU A 113 -4.55 -21.04 -11.09
CA GLU A 113 -5.60 -22.01 -10.76
C GLU A 113 -7.00 -21.37 -10.66
N GLY A 114 -7.11 -20.04 -10.83
CA GLY A 114 -8.38 -19.32 -10.74
C GLY A 114 -8.98 -19.23 -9.34
N LYS A 115 -8.17 -19.51 -8.30
CA LYS A 115 -8.66 -19.56 -6.91
C LYS A 115 -9.04 -18.18 -6.33
N PHE A 116 -8.59 -17.09 -6.97
CA PHE A 116 -8.99 -15.73 -6.60
C PHE A 116 -10.31 -15.27 -7.23
N ASP A 117 -10.84 -15.97 -8.25
CA ASP A 117 -11.97 -15.49 -9.04
C ASP A 117 -13.22 -15.21 -8.17
N ARG A 118 -13.50 -16.09 -7.18
CA ARG A 118 -14.59 -15.87 -6.22
C ARG A 118 -14.40 -14.64 -5.35
N TYR A 119 -13.17 -14.36 -4.94
CA TYR A 119 -12.86 -13.17 -4.13
C TYR A 119 -13.14 -11.88 -4.92
N TRP A 120 -12.71 -11.84 -6.19
CA TRP A 120 -12.95 -10.68 -7.03
C TRP A 120 -14.44 -10.48 -7.32
N ALA A 121 -15.18 -11.57 -7.59
CA ALA A 121 -16.62 -11.52 -7.80
C ALA A 121 -17.39 -11.03 -6.56
N TYR A 122 -17.02 -11.51 -5.37
CA TYR A 122 -17.64 -11.05 -4.13
C TYR A 122 -17.27 -9.60 -3.79
N ALA A 123 -16.01 -9.21 -3.98
CA ALA A 123 -15.58 -7.83 -3.80
C ALA A 123 -16.34 -6.87 -4.73
N GLU A 124 -16.51 -7.23 -6.01
CA GLU A 124 -17.32 -6.47 -6.96
C GLU A 124 -18.78 -6.39 -6.53
N LYS A 125 -19.39 -7.52 -6.14
CA LYS A 125 -20.79 -7.61 -5.69
C LYS A 125 -21.07 -6.74 -4.48
N HIS A 126 -20.16 -6.67 -3.50
CA HIS A 126 -20.31 -5.90 -2.26
C HIS A 126 -19.64 -4.53 -2.34
N ASP A 127 -19.20 -4.10 -3.53
CA ASP A 127 -18.59 -2.80 -3.74
C ASP A 127 -17.41 -2.54 -2.77
N LEU A 128 -16.57 -3.58 -2.60
CA LEU A 128 -15.35 -3.53 -1.81
C LEU A 128 -14.15 -3.26 -2.73
N PRO A 129 -13.54 -2.06 -2.70
CA PRO A 129 -12.30 -1.80 -3.42
C PRO A 129 -11.20 -2.78 -3.03
N LEU A 130 -10.37 -3.22 -3.98
CA LEU A 130 -9.26 -4.12 -3.71
C LEU A 130 -7.91 -3.50 -4.08
N PHE A 131 -6.96 -3.59 -3.15
CA PHE A 131 -5.55 -3.36 -3.38
C PHE A 131 -4.88 -4.65 -3.87
N PHE A 132 -4.17 -4.59 -5.00
CA PHE A 132 -3.53 -5.74 -5.63
C PHE A 132 -2.01 -5.66 -5.53
N SER A 133 -1.41 -6.55 -4.75
CA SER A 133 0.04 -6.68 -4.62
C SER A 133 0.56 -7.68 -5.65
N THR A 134 1.15 -7.19 -6.74
CA THR A 134 1.51 -7.99 -7.93
C THR A 134 3.00 -8.28 -8.06
N HIS A 135 3.88 -7.55 -7.38
CA HIS A 135 5.34 -7.73 -7.37
C HIS A 135 5.98 -7.91 -8.76
N GLY A 136 5.62 -7.03 -9.71
CA GLY A 136 6.15 -7.04 -11.07
C GLY A 136 5.26 -7.74 -12.10
N TRP A 137 4.08 -8.22 -11.70
CA TRP A 137 3.14 -8.91 -12.59
C TRP A 137 1.86 -8.10 -12.86
N ALA A 138 1.94 -6.78 -12.83
CA ALA A 138 0.76 -5.92 -13.02
C ALA A 138 0.00 -6.24 -14.31
N ALA A 139 0.68 -6.57 -15.40
CA ALA A 139 0.07 -6.87 -16.71
C ALA A 139 -1.02 -7.96 -16.66
N VAL A 140 -0.90 -8.97 -15.76
CA VAL A 140 -1.90 -10.05 -15.68
C VAL A 140 -3.24 -9.57 -15.13
N MET A 141 -3.27 -8.41 -14.49
CA MET A 141 -4.50 -7.82 -13.96
C MET A 141 -5.44 -7.27 -15.03
N SER A 142 -4.99 -7.18 -16.30
CA SER A 142 -5.83 -6.78 -17.43
C SER A 142 -7.05 -7.69 -17.57
N ALA A 143 -6.87 -9.00 -17.51
CA ALA A 143 -7.96 -9.97 -17.61
C ALA A 143 -8.96 -9.86 -16.44
N VAL A 144 -8.49 -9.45 -15.25
CA VAL A 144 -9.34 -9.21 -14.08
C VAL A 144 -10.14 -7.92 -14.28
N ALA A 145 -9.48 -6.84 -14.72
CA ALA A 145 -10.13 -5.56 -14.97
C ALA A 145 -11.23 -5.66 -16.05
N GLU A 146 -11.01 -6.48 -17.08
CA GLU A 146 -12.02 -6.73 -18.14
C GLU A 146 -13.21 -7.55 -17.64
N ARG A 147 -12.97 -8.59 -16.84
CA ARG A 147 -14.02 -9.47 -16.30
C ARG A 147 -14.83 -8.81 -15.18
N HIS A 148 -14.24 -7.87 -14.45
CA HIS A 148 -14.83 -7.20 -13.30
C HIS A 148 -14.83 -5.67 -13.49
N PRO A 149 -15.58 -5.12 -14.45
CA PRO A 149 -15.52 -3.70 -14.80
C PRO A 149 -16.03 -2.77 -13.69
N ASN A 150 -16.83 -3.27 -12.73
CA ASN A 150 -17.32 -2.52 -11.57
C ASN A 150 -16.45 -2.67 -10.34
N LEU A 151 -15.46 -3.58 -10.34
CA LEU A 151 -14.51 -3.72 -9.24
C LEU A 151 -13.53 -2.54 -9.25
N THR A 152 -13.52 -1.76 -8.19
CA THR A 152 -12.48 -0.74 -8.00
C THR A 152 -11.15 -1.42 -7.67
N MET A 153 -10.21 -1.35 -8.57
CA MET A 153 -8.88 -1.95 -8.47
C MET A 153 -7.83 -0.90 -8.17
N ILE A 154 -6.93 -1.18 -7.23
CA ILE A 154 -5.80 -0.32 -6.88
C ILE A 154 -4.52 -1.16 -6.94
N ILE A 155 -3.63 -0.85 -7.86
CA ILE A 155 -2.38 -1.59 -8.02
C ILE A 155 -1.35 -1.07 -7.03
N ASP A 156 -0.92 -1.92 -6.09
CA ASP A 156 0.07 -1.62 -5.06
C ASP A 156 1.46 -1.39 -5.66
N HIS A 157 2.23 -0.45 -5.09
CA HIS A 157 3.66 -0.26 -5.36
C HIS A 157 4.01 -0.10 -6.84
N LEU A 158 3.17 0.63 -7.61
CA LEU A 158 3.35 0.77 -9.07
C LEU A 158 3.31 -0.57 -9.81
N GLY A 159 2.84 -1.64 -9.18
CA GLY A 159 2.81 -2.98 -9.75
C GLY A 159 4.18 -3.62 -9.96
N ILE A 160 5.26 -3.00 -9.51
CA ILE A 160 6.64 -3.46 -9.68
C ILE A 160 7.24 -4.03 -8.39
N SER A 161 8.30 -4.81 -8.51
CA SER A 161 9.02 -5.36 -7.36
C SER A 161 9.90 -4.30 -6.71
N GLN A 162 9.92 -4.27 -5.37
CA GLN A 162 10.71 -3.31 -4.62
C GLN A 162 11.61 -4.01 -3.60
N SER A 163 12.93 -3.81 -3.71
CA SER A 163 13.89 -4.24 -2.68
C SER A 163 13.71 -3.36 -1.42
N PRO A 164 13.88 -3.88 -0.21
CA PRO A 164 14.32 -5.26 0.12
C PRO A 164 13.20 -6.29 0.23
N VAL A 165 11.93 -5.89 0.04
CA VAL A 165 10.77 -6.79 0.18
C VAL A 165 10.76 -7.87 -0.91
N SER A 166 11.22 -7.51 -2.10
CA SER A 166 11.42 -8.43 -3.22
C SER A 166 12.89 -8.52 -3.61
N PRO A 167 13.31 -9.58 -4.31
CA PRO A 167 14.68 -9.68 -4.83
C PRO A 167 15.05 -8.45 -5.64
N PRO A 168 16.29 -7.93 -5.49
CA PRO A 168 16.75 -6.77 -6.23
C PRO A 168 16.83 -7.07 -7.74
N ARG A 169 16.47 -6.09 -8.55
CA ARG A 169 16.54 -6.15 -10.01
C ARG A 169 17.59 -5.17 -10.52
N PRO A 170 18.32 -5.49 -11.60
CA PRO A 170 19.28 -4.57 -12.23
C PRO A 170 18.63 -3.24 -12.63
N ASP A 171 17.43 -3.28 -13.19
CA ASP A 171 16.57 -2.14 -13.45
C ASP A 171 15.29 -2.31 -12.65
N PRO A 172 15.03 -1.49 -11.62
CA PRO A 172 13.81 -1.59 -10.81
C PRO A 172 12.54 -1.23 -11.59
N TRP A 173 12.67 -0.55 -12.74
CA TRP A 173 11.56 -0.09 -13.58
C TRP A 173 11.26 -1.00 -14.77
N ASP A 174 11.98 -2.08 -14.95
CA ASP A 174 11.92 -2.98 -16.13
C ASP A 174 10.53 -3.59 -16.42
N ARG A 175 9.58 -3.50 -15.48
CA ARG A 175 8.21 -3.99 -15.63
C ARG A 175 7.15 -2.91 -15.52
N LEU A 176 7.54 -1.64 -15.60
CA LEU A 176 6.60 -0.52 -15.52
C LEU A 176 5.57 -0.57 -16.66
N ASP A 177 5.96 -1.00 -17.86
CA ASP A 177 5.05 -1.15 -19.01
C ASP A 177 3.82 -2.00 -18.69
N GLY A 178 3.99 -3.02 -17.84
CA GLY A 178 2.87 -3.86 -17.39
C GLY A 178 1.82 -3.08 -16.60
N LEU A 179 2.22 -2.09 -15.83
CA LEU A 179 1.32 -1.15 -15.16
C LEU A 179 0.71 -0.19 -16.16
N LEU A 180 1.54 0.44 -17.01
CA LEU A 180 1.06 1.46 -17.98
C LEU A 180 -0.02 0.89 -18.90
N GLY A 181 0.10 -0.39 -19.28
CA GLY A 181 -0.91 -1.10 -20.08
C GLY A 181 -2.28 -1.24 -19.41
N LEU A 182 -2.36 -1.05 -18.08
CA LEU A 182 -3.63 -1.08 -17.34
C LEU A 182 -4.38 0.26 -17.38
N ALA A 183 -3.75 1.35 -17.80
CA ALA A 183 -4.34 2.68 -17.81
C ALA A 183 -5.60 2.80 -18.68
N LYS A 184 -5.76 1.93 -19.69
CA LYS A 184 -6.95 1.85 -20.52
C LYS A 184 -8.22 1.40 -19.78
N TYR A 185 -8.07 0.78 -18.60
CA TYR A 185 -9.21 0.32 -17.80
C TYR A 185 -9.61 1.40 -16.79
N PRO A 186 -10.84 1.94 -16.86
CA PRO A 186 -11.27 3.05 -16.00
C PRO A 186 -11.42 2.66 -14.53
N ASN A 187 -11.60 1.37 -14.25
CA ASN A 187 -11.71 0.81 -12.89
C ASN A 187 -10.36 0.55 -12.22
N VAL A 188 -9.23 0.80 -12.91
CA VAL A 188 -7.88 0.61 -12.36
C VAL A 188 -7.29 1.94 -11.91
N ASN A 189 -6.84 1.96 -10.66
CA ASN A 189 -6.11 3.04 -10.01
C ASN A 189 -4.72 2.55 -9.60
N VAL A 190 -3.81 3.47 -9.28
CA VAL A 190 -2.41 3.16 -8.96
C VAL A 190 -2.03 3.72 -7.61
N LYS A 191 -1.36 2.93 -6.78
CA LYS A 191 -0.74 3.41 -5.57
C LYS A 191 0.74 3.72 -5.78
N LEU A 192 1.07 5.00 -5.68
CA LEU A 192 2.42 5.54 -5.72
C LEU A 192 3.09 5.33 -4.36
N CYS A 193 3.64 4.15 -4.17
CA CYS A 193 4.13 3.67 -2.90
C CYS A 193 5.55 3.12 -3.04
N GLY A 194 6.44 3.43 -2.09
CA GLY A 194 7.80 2.91 -2.07
C GLY A 194 8.74 3.50 -3.14
N VAL A 195 8.38 4.59 -3.79
CA VAL A 195 9.20 5.23 -4.84
C VAL A 195 10.64 5.50 -4.41
N PRO A 196 10.91 6.00 -3.20
CA PRO A 196 12.28 6.20 -2.72
C PRO A 196 13.17 4.94 -2.77
N LEU A 197 12.59 3.74 -2.72
CA LEU A 197 13.32 2.47 -2.83
C LEU A 197 13.75 2.13 -4.26
N LEU A 198 13.15 2.77 -5.26
CA LEU A 198 13.44 2.56 -6.68
C LEU A 198 14.53 3.50 -7.18
N SER A 199 14.92 4.49 -6.36
CA SER A 199 15.94 5.46 -6.70
C SER A 199 17.34 4.94 -6.45
N SER A 200 18.23 5.19 -7.40
CA SER A 200 19.69 5.01 -7.25
C SER A 200 20.36 6.24 -6.61
N GLN A 201 19.61 7.32 -6.43
CA GLN A 201 20.07 8.60 -5.88
C GLN A 201 19.54 8.81 -4.46
N GLY A 202 20.17 9.74 -3.73
CA GLY A 202 19.63 10.24 -2.49
C GLY A 202 18.43 11.18 -2.73
N TYR A 203 17.82 11.65 -1.60
CA TYR A 203 16.77 12.68 -1.64
C TYR A 203 17.20 13.87 -2.51
N PRO A 204 16.35 14.43 -3.35
CA PRO A 204 14.92 14.17 -3.54
C PRO A 204 14.57 13.17 -4.66
N TYR A 205 15.39 12.15 -4.91
CA TYR A 205 15.11 11.03 -5.82
C TYR A 205 14.80 11.43 -7.27
N LYS A 206 15.59 12.34 -7.83
CA LYS A 206 15.32 12.96 -9.14
C LYS A 206 15.29 11.95 -10.30
N ASP A 207 16.02 10.86 -10.18
CA ASP A 207 16.09 9.79 -11.17
C ASP A 207 14.76 9.00 -11.33
N THR A 208 13.83 9.15 -10.41
CA THR A 208 12.52 8.50 -10.50
C THR A 208 11.53 9.25 -11.40
N TRP A 209 11.69 10.55 -11.56
CA TRP A 209 10.71 11.39 -12.25
C TRP A 209 10.45 11.05 -13.72
N PRO A 210 11.45 10.63 -14.54
CA PRO A 210 11.15 10.20 -15.91
C PRO A 210 10.16 9.03 -16.00
N HIS A 211 10.14 8.17 -14.97
CA HIS A 211 9.19 7.06 -14.88
C HIS A 211 7.84 7.49 -14.28
N LEU A 212 7.89 8.37 -13.28
CA LEU A 212 6.66 8.90 -12.67
C LEU A 212 5.85 9.70 -13.68
N HIS A 213 6.46 10.51 -14.53
CA HIS A 213 5.77 11.23 -15.60
C HIS A 213 4.99 10.27 -16.50
N GLN A 214 5.56 9.12 -16.88
CA GLN A 214 4.83 8.12 -17.67
C GLN A 214 3.58 7.61 -16.94
N VAL A 215 3.65 7.44 -15.62
CA VAL A 215 2.50 7.01 -14.81
C VAL A 215 1.44 8.12 -14.75
N PHE A 216 1.86 9.38 -14.54
CA PHE A 216 0.94 10.52 -14.53
C PHE A 216 0.28 10.74 -15.89
N ASP A 217 1.05 10.63 -16.98
CA ASP A 217 0.54 10.77 -18.34
C ASP A 217 -0.48 9.66 -18.69
N ALA A 218 -0.23 8.42 -18.22
CA ALA A 218 -1.10 7.29 -18.52
C ALA A 218 -2.40 7.28 -17.68
N PHE A 219 -2.31 7.57 -16.39
CA PHE A 219 -3.44 7.43 -15.46
C PHE A 219 -4.15 8.75 -15.14
N GLY A 220 -3.46 9.89 -15.23
CA GLY A 220 -3.94 11.15 -14.64
C GLY A 220 -3.86 11.13 -13.11
N ALA A 221 -3.73 12.30 -12.49
CA ALA A 221 -3.61 12.43 -11.04
C ALA A 221 -4.82 11.87 -10.29
N GLU A 222 -6.00 11.92 -10.89
CA GLU A 222 -7.25 11.43 -10.32
C GLU A 222 -7.26 9.91 -10.09
N ARG A 223 -6.39 9.15 -10.76
CA ARG A 223 -6.27 7.70 -10.57
C ARG A 223 -5.00 7.28 -9.86
N ILE A 224 -4.26 8.23 -9.31
CA ILE A 224 -3.03 7.99 -8.56
C ILE A 224 -3.27 8.36 -7.10
N LEU A 225 -2.89 7.49 -6.16
CA LEU A 225 -2.90 7.78 -4.74
C LEU A 225 -1.51 7.57 -4.13
N TRP A 226 -1.09 8.49 -3.28
CA TRP A 226 0.18 8.39 -2.58
C TRP A 226 0.08 7.44 -1.38
N ALA A 227 1.19 6.76 -1.08
CA ALA A 227 1.38 6.01 0.16
C ALA A 227 2.86 5.98 0.54
N SER A 228 3.13 6.02 1.84
CA SER A 228 4.50 5.99 2.34
C SER A 228 5.09 4.58 2.40
N ASP A 229 4.33 3.62 2.88
CA ASP A 229 4.80 2.31 3.37
C ASP A 229 5.96 2.45 4.38
N PHE A 230 5.95 3.56 5.11
CA PHE A 230 7.03 4.04 5.96
C PHE A 230 7.54 2.98 6.94
N THR A 231 6.66 2.22 7.54
CA THR A 231 7.03 1.21 8.51
C THR A 231 7.85 0.09 7.88
N ARG A 232 7.58 -0.28 6.61
CA ARG A 232 8.39 -1.25 5.87
C ARG A 232 9.71 -0.68 5.39
N MET A 233 9.77 0.60 5.07
CA MET A 233 11.03 1.24 4.66
C MET A 233 12.04 1.34 5.78
N ARG A 234 11.60 1.21 7.03
CA ARG A 234 12.46 1.08 8.22
C ARG A 234 12.85 -0.36 8.54
N TRP A 235 12.17 -1.33 7.92
CA TRP A 235 12.45 -2.74 8.12
C TRP A 235 13.64 -3.17 7.30
N LEU A 236 14.72 -3.51 7.98
CA LEU A 236 15.92 -4.01 7.34
C LEU A 236 16.07 -5.51 7.55
N PRO A 237 16.52 -6.22 6.49
CA PRO A 237 16.80 -7.66 6.54
C PRO A 237 17.88 -8.05 7.56
N THR A 238 18.63 -7.09 8.08
CA THR A 238 19.70 -7.32 9.09
C THR A 238 19.22 -7.89 10.40
N LEU A 239 17.93 -7.78 10.72
CA LEU A 239 17.35 -8.46 11.88
C LEU A 239 17.13 -9.96 11.64
N SER A 240 16.97 -10.38 10.38
CA SER A 240 16.80 -11.80 10.02
C SER A 240 18.11 -12.58 9.92
N SER A 241 19.26 -11.92 9.85
CA SER A 241 20.57 -12.55 9.66
C SER A 241 21.36 -12.79 10.94
N GLY A 242 20.75 -12.63 12.13
CA GLY A 242 21.40 -12.88 13.42
C GLY A 242 22.59 -11.97 13.74
N GLY A 243 22.88 -11.00 12.90
CA GLY A 243 23.90 -9.99 13.14
C GLY A 243 23.32 -8.89 14.02
N GLY A 244 23.79 -8.76 15.25
CA GLY A 244 23.40 -7.73 16.20
C GLY A 244 23.68 -6.33 15.68
N GLY A 245 22.81 -5.84 14.78
CA GLY A 245 22.81 -4.44 14.36
C GLY A 245 22.53 -3.57 15.58
N THR A 246 23.46 -2.68 15.88
CA THR A 246 23.25 -1.73 16.97
C THR A 246 22.10 -0.79 16.58
N ARG A 247 21.28 -0.40 17.56
CA ARG A 247 20.15 0.54 17.46
C ARG A 247 20.48 1.86 16.73
N PHE A 248 21.77 2.13 16.49
CA PHE A 248 22.33 3.36 15.96
C PHE A 248 23.19 3.16 14.71
N ALA A 249 23.20 1.96 14.09
CA ALA A 249 23.88 1.81 12.83
C ALA A 249 23.20 2.70 11.78
N PRO A 250 23.93 3.63 11.13
CA PRO A 250 23.36 4.38 10.01
C PRO A 250 23.15 3.41 8.87
N PHE A 251 21.92 3.08 8.60
CA PHE A 251 21.55 2.20 7.50
C PHE A 251 21.64 2.99 6.20
N LYS A 252 22.52 2.60 5.33
CA LYS A 252 22.82 3.28 4.07
C LYS A 252 21.58 3.50 3.20
N ASP A 253 20.57 2.65 3.36
CA ASP A 253 19.37 2.64 2.53
C ASP A 253 18.07 2.98 3.32
N TRP A 254 18.21 3.52 4.50
CA TRP A 254 17.07 3.92 5.31
C TRP A 254 16.36 5.13 4.71
N LYS A 255 15.04 5.01 4.56
CA LYS A 255 14.19 6.12 4.11
C LYS A 255 13.38 6.63 5.30
N TYR A 256 13.34 7.94 5.47
CA TYR A 256 12.54 8.58 6.51
C TYR A 256 11.10 8.79 6.02
N TYR A 257 10.16 8.85 6.96
CA TYR A 257 8.77 9.14 6.62
C TYR A 257 8.64 10.51 5.94
N SER A 258 9.37 11.51 6.46
CA SER A 258 9.45 12.83 5.84
C SER A 258 9.91 12.78 4.39
N ASP A 259 10.93 11.96 4.08
CA ASP A 259 11.45 11.85 2.72
C ASP A 259 10.43 11.19 1.78
N CYS A 260 9.69 10.19 2.30
CA CYS A 260 8.63 9.51 1.55
C CYS A 260 7.47 10.44 1.18
N LEU A 261 7.26 11.48 1.98
CA LEU A 261 6.25 12.51 1.73
C LEU A 261 6.82 13.66 0.90
N SER A 262 7.96 14.23 1.33
CA SER A 262 8.44 15.51 0.84
C SER A 262 8.93 15.46 -0.61
N TYR A 263 9.43 14.32 -1.09
CA TYR A 263 9.88 14.22 -2.50
C TYR A 263 8.75 14.50 -3.49
N LEU A 264 7.49 14.21 -3.09
CA LEU A 264 6.32 14.43 -3.92
C LEU A 264 5.57 15.73 -3.53
N ARG A 265 5.49 16.04 -2.23
CA ARG A 265 4.81 17.24 -1.74
C ARG A 265 5.53 18.52 -2.19
N ASP A 266 6.85 18.53 -2.07
CA ASP A 266 7.66 19.75 -2.23
C ASP A 266 8.27 19.88 -3.66
N THR A 267 7.84 19.02 -4.59
CA THR A 267 8.30 19.04 -5.98
C THR A 267 7.58 20.10 -6.83
N ASP A 268 8.23 20.53 -7.90
CA ASP A 268 7.68 21.32 -9.00
C ASP A 268 7.35 20.48 -10.26
N GLN A 269 7.53 19.17 -10.18
CA GLN A 269 7.33 18.27 -11.32
C GLN A 269 5.86 17.97 -11.63
N ILE A 270 4.97 18.25 -10.72
CA ILE A 270 3.51 18.15 -10.87
C ILE A 270 2.83 19.41 -10.31
N SER A 271 1.64 19.71 -10.80
CA SER A 271 0.89 20.88 -10.36
C SER A 271 0.34 20.74 -8.93
N GLU A 272 0.01 21.85 -8.28
CA GLU A 272 -0.65 21.81 -6.96
C GLU A 272 -2.01 21.10 -7.03
N SER A 273 -2.73 21.22 -8.15
CA SER A 273 -3.98 20.48 -8.37
C SER A 273 -3.74 18.96 -8.42
N ASP A 274 -2.67 18.51 -9.06
CA ASP A 274 -2.31 17.08 -9.10
C ASP A 274 -1.95 16.56 -7.70
N LYS A 275 -1.22 17.37 -6.91
CA LYS A 275 -0.91 17.02 -5.52
C LYS A 275 -2.16 16.85 -4.68
N GLU A 276 -3.18 17.71 -4.82
CA GLU A 276 -4.46 17.55 -4.11
C GLU A 276 -5.15 16.25 -4.46
N TRP A 277 -5.11 15.82 -5.73
CA TRP A 277 -5.63 14.53 -6.13
C TRP A 277 -4.83 13.39 -5.50
N VAL A 278 -3.54 13.37 -5.71
CA VAL A 278 -2.66 12.27 -5.30
C VAL A 278 -2.63 12.08 -3.79
N PHE A 279 -2.63 13.18 -3.02
CA PHE A 279 -2.56 13.09 -1.56
C PHE A 279 -3.89 12.83 -0.86
N ALA A 280 -5.03 13.21 -1.44
CA ALA A 280 -6.31 13.06 -0.75
C ALA A 280 -7.49 12.71 -1.65
N LYS A 281 -7.78 13.52 -2.69
CA LYS A 281 -9.02 13.40 -3.45
C LYS A 281 -9.22 12.01 -4.07
N THR A 282 -8.14 11.41 -4.59
CA THR A 282 -8.18 10.07 -5.19
C THR A 282 -8.55 9.00 -4.15
N VAL A 283 -7.91 9.00 -2.98
CA VAL A 283 -8.22 8.06 -1.89
C VAL A 283 -9.68 8.20 -1.47
N ARG A 284 -10.12 9.44 -1.23
CA ARG A 284 -11.52 9.71 -0.85
C ARG A 284 -12.51 9.21 -1.89
N ARG A 285 -12.24 9.49 -3.16
CA ARG A 285 -13.10 9.05 -4.26
C ARG A 285 -13.16 7.54 -4.40
N VAL A 286 -12.01 6.87 -4.49
CA VAL A 286 -11.93 5.44 -4.81
C VAL A 286 -12.38 4.55 -3.65
N LEU A 287 -12.18 5.00 -2.41
CA LEU A 287 -12.59 4.27 -1.22
C LEU A 287 -13.92 4.76 -0.63
N ARG A 288 -14.48 5.83 -1.17
CA ARG A 288 -15.67 6.52 -0.63
C ARG A 288 -15.49 6.88 0.84
N TRP A 289 -14.28 7.32 1.18
CA TRP A 289 -13.95 7.75 2.53
C TRP A 289 -14.48 9.16 2.75
N ASN A 290 -15.74 9.24 3.16
CA ASN A 290 -16.39 10.47 3.55
C ASN A 290 -16.13 10.75 5.04
N ASP A 291 -16.28 12.03 5.44
CA ASP A 291 -16.16 12.47 6.84
C ASP A 291 -17.32 11.94 7.69
#